data_868835060522189c3d6bcda6de25747a
#
_entry.id   868835060522189c3d6bcda6de25747a
#
_cell.length_a   1.000
_cell.length_b   1.000
_cell.length_c   1.000
_cell.angle_alpha   90.00
_cell.angle_beta   90.00
_cell.angle_gamma   90.00
#
_symmetry.space_group_name_H-M   'P 1'
#
loop_
_entity.id
_entity.type
_entity.pdbx_description
1 polymer ?
#
loop_
_entity_poly.entity_id
_entity_poly.type
_entity_poly.pdbx_seq_one_letter_code
_entity_poly.pdbx_strand_id
1 'polypeptide(L)'
;HQLEDKNRYQTVYAKNSGSAAAPTAGLHFTPELLEKIKNKGVEIAHVTLHVGLGTFRPVKVENIQEHHMHSEFYRIEASEAEKINRAKAEGHRVICVGTTSCRTVESAARPDGTLRECSGWTEIFIYPGYRFKILDCLITNFHLPESTLIMLVSALAGREHVLHAYEEAVKEKYRMFSFMFLNN
;
A
#
# COMPACT_ATOMS: atom_id res chain seq x y z
N HIS A 1 11.49 -15.53 -22.59
CA HIS A 1 10.90 -15.34 -21.25
C HIS A 1 9.46 -14.91 -21.43
N GLN A 2 8.58 -15.89 -21.64
CA GLN A 2 7.21 -15.64 -22.05
C GLN A 2 6.25 -16.32 -21.06
N LEU A 3 5.23 -15.61 -20.62
CA LEU A 3 3.98 -16.08 -20.03
C LEU A 3 3.97 -16.61 -18.58
N GLU A 4 4.97 -17.31 -18.08
CA GLU A 4 4.99 -17.78 -16.68
C GLU A 4 5.12 -16.62 -15.68
N ASP A 5 5.87 -15.58 -16.03
CA ASP A 5 6.10 -14.40 -15.20
C ASP A 5 4.84 -13.53 -15.03
N LYS A 6 3.95 -13.51 -16.01
CA LYS A 6 2.74 -12.69 -15.99
C LYS A 6 1.77 -13.11 -14.87
N ASN A 7 1.65 -14.41 -14.62
CA ASN A 7 0.82 -14.95 -13.54
C ASN A 7 1.51 -14.84 -12.16
N ARG A 8 2.85 -14.85 -12.13
CA ARG A 8 3.63 -14.73 -10.89
C ARG A 8 3.75 -13.30 -10.40
N TYR A 9 3.65 -12.32 -11.31
CA TYR A 9 3.66 -10.89 -10.96
C TYR A 9 2.25 -10.34 -10.76
N GLN A 10 1.40 -11.11 -10.08
CA GLN A 10 0.07 -10.66 -9.70
C GLN A 10 -0.34 -11.32 -8.38
N THR A 11 -1.13 -10.61 -7.59
CA THR A 11 -1.68 -11.16 -6.35
C THR A 11 -2.76 -12.19 -6.64
N VAL A 12 -2.91 -13.16 -5.74
CA VAL A 12 -3.93 -14.21 -5.84
C VAL A 12 -5.37 -13.69 -5.73
N TYR A 13 -5.52 -12.45 -5.32
CA TYR A 13 -6.82 -11.77 -5.16
C TYR A 13 -7.06 -10.65 -6.19
N ALA A 14 -6.23 -10.53 -7.20
CA ALA A 14 -6.42 -9.53 -8.26
C ALA A 14 -7.71 -9.80 -9.06
N LYS A 15 -8.57 -8.80 -9.20
CA LYS A 15 -9.82 -8.89 -9.95
C LYS A 15 -9.92 -7.89 -11.09
N ASN A 16 -9.45 -6.67 -10.87
CA ASN A 16 -9.63 -5.55 -11.79
C ASN A 16 -8.34 -5.31 -12.58
N SER A 17 -8.40 -5.44 -13.90
CA SER A 17 -7.28 -5.07 -14.78
C SER A 17 -7.21 -3.55 -14.96
N GLY A 18 -6.03 -3.03 -15.34
CA GLY A 18 -5.84 -1.60 -15.65
C GLY A 18 -4.72 -0.91 -14.85
N SER A 19 -4.05 -1.62 -13.94
CA SER A 19 -2.87 -1.09 -13.25
C SER A 19 -1.59 -1.44 -14.00
N ALA A 20 -0.63 -0.50 -14.05
CA ALA A 20 0.70 -0.73 -14.61
C ALA A 20 1.63 -1.48 -13.64
N ALA A 21 1.23 -1.64 -12.37
CA ALA A 21 2.02 -2.33 -11.36
C ALA A 21 1.14 -3.19 -10.47
N ALA A 22 1.69 -4.34 -10.03
CA ALA A 22 1.07 -5.17 -9.02
C ALA A 22 1.37 -4.62 -7.59
N PRO A 23 0.48 -4.83 -6.60
CA PRO A 23 0.73 -4.50 -5.21
C PRO A 23 1.70 -5.53 -4.60
N THR A 24 3.00 -5.28 -4.75
CA THR A 24 4.06 -6.26 -4.52
C THR A 24 4.12 -6.83 -3.10
N ALA A 25 3.73 -6.09 -2.07
CA ALA A 25 3.58 -6.63 -0.72
C ALA A 25 2.51 -7.73 -0.65
N GLY A 26 1.49 -7.66 -1.49
CA GLY A 26 0.44 -8.66 -1.60
C GLY A 26 0.86 -9.98 -2.25
N LEU A 27 1.99 -9.99 -2.98
CA LEU A 27 2.50 -11.22 -3.62
C LEU A 27 2.96 -12.27 -2.60
N HIS A 28 3.23 -11.88 -1.36
CA HIS A 28 3.57 -12.79 -0.27
C HIS A 28 2.36 -13.51 0.34
N PHE A 29 1.15 -13.13 -0.04
CA PHE A 29 -0.08 -13.73 0.46
C PHE A 29 -0.55 -14.85 -0.48
N THR A 30 -0.47 -16.09 -0.01
CA THR A 30 -1.03 -17.25 -0.71
C THR A 30 -2.50 -17.46 -0.34
N PRO A 31 -3.27 -18.23 -1.13
CA PRO A 31 -4.65 -18.60 -0.75
C PRO A 31 -4.74 -19.26 0.62
N GLU A 32 -3.76 -20.15 0.94
CA GLU A 32 -3.71 -20.86 2.22
C GLU A 32 -3.41 -19.91 3.39
N LEU A 33 -2.56 -18.90 3.18
CA LEU A 33 -2.28 -17.88 4.19
C LEU A 33 -3.52 -17.01 4.43
N LEU A 34 -4.21 -16.58 3.38
CA LEU A 34 -5.44 -15.80 3.49
C LEU A 34 -6.52 -16.57 4.24
N GLU A 35 -6.66 -17.88 3.98
CA GLU A 35 -7.59 -18.74 4.71
C GLU A 35 -7.22 -18.88 6.19
N LYS A 36 -5.93 -19.08 6.51
CA LYS A 36 -5.45 -19.10 7.90
C LYS A 36 -5.74 -17.80 8.64
N ILE A 37 -5.59 -16.64 7.96
CA ILE A 37 -5.89 -15.32 8.51
C ILE A 37 -7.39 -15.22 8.85
N LYS A 38 -8.27 -15.59 7.92
CA LYS A 38 -9.72 -15.63 8.14
C LYS A 38 -10.12 -16.53 9.29
N ASN A 39 -9.53 -17.74 9.36
CA ASN A 39 -9.80 -18.72 10.43
C ASN A 39 -9.36 -18.23 11.82
N LYS A 40 -8.50 -17.20 11.88
CA LYS A 40 -8.16 -16.49 13.12
C LYS A 40 -9.13 -15.35 13.48
N GLY A 41 -10.21 -15.20 12.72
CA GLY A 41 -11.20 -14.13 12.93
C GLY A 41 -10.81 -12.77 12.36
N VAL A 42 -9.79 -12.71 11.53
CA VAL A 42 -9.39 -11.45 10.86
C VAL A 42 -10.24 -11.28 9.60
N GLU A 43 -10.95 -10.16 9.50
CA GLU A 43 -11.73 -9.82 8.33
C GLU A 43 -10.83 -9.23 7.23
N ILE A 44 -11.07 -9.64 5.98
CA ILE A 44 -10.30 -9.17 4.81
C ILE A 44 -11.19 -8.27 3.97
N ALA A 45 -10.75 -7.02 3.76
CA ALA A 45 -11.36 -6.07 2.86
C ALA A 45 -10.48 -5.85 1.62
N HIS A 46 -11.11 -5.60 0.48
CA HIS A 46 -10.42 -5.38 -0.79
C HIS A 46 -10.71 -3.98 -1.33
N VAL A 47 -9.67 -3.32 -1.79
CA VAL A 47 -9.76 -2.00 -2.43
C VAL A 47 -9.03 -2.02 -3.77
N THR A 48 -9.39 -1.11 -4.68
CA THR A 48 -8.75 -1.02 -5.99
C THR A 48 -8.05 0.31 -6.14
N LEU A 49 -6.80 0.29 -6.61
CA LEU A 49 -6.06 1.44 -7.11
C LEU A 49 -5.39 1.07 -8.45
N HIS A 50 -5.63 1.83 -9.48
CA HIS A 50 -4.94 1.69 -10.76
C HIS A 50 -3.68 2.56 -10.74
N VAL A 51 -2.55 1.93 -10.40
CA VAL A 51 -1.24 2.60 -10.31
C VAL A 51 -0.71 2.91 -11.70
N GLY A 52 -0.40 4.17 -11.95
CA GLY A 52 0.24 4.63 -13.18
C GLY A 52 1.77 4.46 -13.14
N LEU A 53 2.40 4.51 -14.33
CA LEU A 53 3.88 4.41 -14.45
C LEU A 53 4.63 5.54 -13.73
N GLY A 54 3.96 6.68 -13.51
CA GLY A 54 4.57 7.85 -12.89
C GLY A 54 4.92 7.68 -11.41
N THR A 55 4.26 6.79 -10.68
CA THR A 55 4.45 6.55 -9.24
C THR A 55 5.85 6.06 -8.88
N PHE A 56 6.57 5.48 -9.83
CA PHE A 56 7.94 4.96 -9.64
C PHE A 56 9.03 5.97 -9.99
N ARG A 57 8.68 7.19 -10.35
CA ARG A 57 9.68 8.22 -10.64
C ARG A 57 10.26 8.78 -9.35
N PRO A 58 11.60 9.01 -9.29
CA PRO A 58 12.22 9.68 -8.15
C PRO A 58 11.66 11.09 -7.97
N VAL A 59 11.61 11.54 -6.73
CA VAL A 59 11.32 12.92 -6.39
C VAL A 59 12.49 13.78 -6.86
N LYS A 60 12.25 14.71 -7.78
CA LYS A 60 13.29 15.57 -8.42
C LYS A 60 13.24 17.02 -7.95
N VAL A 61 12.45 17.33 -6.93
CA VAL A 61 12.29 18.68 -6.41
C VAL A 61 13.05 18.83 -5.10
N GLU A 62 13.66 19.99 -4.86
CA GLU A 62 14.34 20.30 -3.61
C GLU A 62 13.34 20.50 -2.46
N ASN A 63 12.19 21.09 -2.78
CA ASN A 63 11.10 21.27 -1.83
C ASN A 63 10.00 20.25 -2.10
N ILE A 64 9.76 19.35 -1.15
CA ILE A 64 8.73 18.30 -1.27
C ILE A 64 7.32 18.82 -1.51
N GLN A 65 7.02 20.06 -1.09
CA GLN A 65 5.73 20.70 -1.30
C GLN A 65 5.47 21.05 -2.78
N GLU A 66 6.51 21.09 -3.60
CA GLU A 66 6.42 21.30 -5.04
C GLU A 66 6.27 20.00 -5.84
N HIS A 67 6.33 18.86 -5.15
CA HIS A 67 6.16 17.56 -5.79
C HIS A 67 4.70 17.30 -6.13
N HIS A 68 4.41 17.13 -7.41
CA HIS A 68 3.09 16.73 -7.91
C HIS A 68 3.02 15.21 -8.10
N MET A 69 2.12 14.58 -7.36
CA MET A 69 1.81 13.16 -7.55
C MET A 69 1.02 12.97 -8.84
N HIS A 70 1.27 11.84 -9.50
CA HIS A 70 0.43 11.44 -10.63
C HIS A 70 -0.95 11.03 -10.14
N SER A 71 -1.96 11.41 -10.90
CA SER A 71 -3.35 11.06 -10.63
C SER A 71 -3.59 9.58 -10.89
N GLU A 72 -4.18 8.88 -9.92
CA GLU A 72 -4.48 7.45 -9.97
C GLU A 72 -5.93 7.20 -9.62
N PHE A 73 -6.58 6.31 -10.38
CA PHE A 73 -7.98 5.98 -10.13
C PHE A 73 -8.11 4.98 -8.98
N TYR A 74 -8.99 5.25 -8.03
CA TYR A 74 -9.31 4.35 -6.94
C TYR A 74 -10.80 4.01 -6.85
N ARG A 75 -11.11 2.88 -6.25
CA ARG A 75 -12.47 2.44 -5.97
C ARG A 75 -12.55 1.62 -4.68
N ILE A 76 -13.60 1.89 -3.89
CA ILE A 76 -14.00 1.12 -2.72
C ILE A 76 -15.48 0.78 -2.85
N GLU A 77 -15.79 -0.53 -2.78
CA GLU A 77 -17.17 -1.02 -2.80
C GLU A 77 -17.84 -0.80 -1.43
N ALA A 78 -19.18 -0.70 -1.42
CA ALA A 78 -19.95 -0.48 -0.19
C ALA A 78 -19.65 -1.52 0.89
N SER A 79 -19.67 -2.80 0.53
CA SER A 79 -19.40 -3.90 1.46
C SER A 79 -18.01 -3.85 2.08
N GLU A 80 -17.01 -3.38 1.32
CA GLU A 80 -15.63 -3.27 1.81
C GLU A 80 -15.46 -2.07 2.73
N ALA A 81 -16.12 -0.95 2.42
CA ALA A 81 -16.18 0.22 3.30
C ALA A 81 -16.85 -0.11 4.65
N GLU A 82 -17.96 -0.86 4.63
CA GLU A 82 -18.66 -1.31 5.84
C GLU A 82 -17.79 -2.19 6.74
N LYS A 83 -17.03 -3.14 6.20
CA LYS A 83 -16.08 -3.97 6.95
C LYS A 83 -15.06 -3.11 7.69
N ILE A 84 -14.43 -2.16 6.99
CA ILE A 84 -13.42 -1.29 7.56
C ILE A 84 -14.02 -0.40 8.65
N ASN A 85 -15.17 0.21 8.40
CA ASN A 85 -15.87 1.05 9.38
C ASN A 85 -16.25 0.28 10.64
N ARG A 86 -16.79 -0.93 10.48
CA ARG A 86 -17.15 -1.81 11.60
C ARG A 86 -15.92 -2.14 12.45
N ALA A 87 -14.83 -2.56 11.82
CA ALA A 87 -13.59 -2.85 12.52
C ALA A 87 -13.11 -1.66 13.36
N LYS A 88 -13.14 -0.45 12.79
CA LYS A 88 -12.77 0.76 13.53
C LYS A 88 -13.74 1.10 14.66
N ALA A 89 -15.04 0.96 14.45
CA ALA A 89 -16.05 1.23 15.47
C ALA A 89 -15.95 0.26 16.66
N GLU A 90 -15.51 -0.98 16.40
CA GLU A 90 -15.25 -2.01 17.41
C GLU A 90 -13.88 -1.90 18.09
N GLY A 91 -13.07 -0.89 17.73
CA GLY A 91 -11.74 -0.67 18.27
C GLY A 91 -10.65 -1.59 17.74
N HIS A 92 -10.92 -2.25 16.63
CA HIS A 92 -9.95 -3.10 15.94
C HIS A 92 -9.03 -2.29 15.01
N ARG A 93 -7.84 -2.85 14.74
CA ARG A 93 -6.85 -2.22 13.88
C ARG A 93 -7.13 -2.49 12.40
N VAL A 94 -6.95 -1.46 11.58
CA VAL A 94 -6.93 -1.55 10.12
C VAL A 94 -5.50 -1.71 9.65
N ILE A 95 -5.19 -2.87 9.08
CA ILE A 95 -3.86 -3.24 8.59
C ILE A 95 -3.88 -3.21 7.05
N CYS A 96 -3.21 -2.25 6.44
CA CYS A 96 -3.07 -2.20 4.99
C CYS A 96 -1.91 -3.09 4.52
N VAL A 97 -2.15 -3.83 3.45
CA VAL A 97 -1.13 -4.59 2.72
C VAL A 97 -0.78 -3.85 1.44
N GLY A 98 0.42 -3.28 1.41
CA GLY A 98 0.92 -2.41 0.34
C GLY A 98 0.57 -0.93 0.53
N THR A 99 1.46 -0.06 0.06
CA THR A 99 1.25 1.38 0.01
C THR A 99 0.06 1.76 -0.87
N THR A 100 -0.28 0.92 -1.84
CA THR A 100 -1.48 1.01 -2.69
C THR A 100 -2.75 1.02 -1.84
N SER A 101 -2.94 0.04 -0.95
CA SER A 101 -4.11 -0.04 -0.06
C SER A 101 -4.16 1.15 0.89
N CYS A 102 -3.02 1.53 1.47
CA CYS A 102 -2.91 2.70 2.33
C CYS A 102 -3.38 3.98 1.61
N ARG A 103 -2.84 4.26 0.43
CA ARG A 103 -3.21 5.45 -0.35
C ARG A 103 -4.68 5.45 -0.75
N THR A 104 -5.24 4.28 -1.06
CA THR A 104 -6.66 4.14 -1.39
C THR A 104 -7.56 4.51 -0.21
N VAL A 105 -7.35 3.89 0.96
CA VAL A 105 -8.23 4.14 2.11
C VAL A 105 -8.08 5.56 2.66
N GLU A 106 -6.87 6.11 2.65
CA GLU A 106 -6.62 7.49 3.09
C GLU A 106 -7.18 8.53 2.11
N SER A 107 -7.17 8.26 0.80
CA SER A 107 -7.80 9.13 -0.21
C SER A 107 -9.33 9.14 -0.08
N ALA A 108 -9.92 8.00 0.23
CA ALA A 108 -11.36 7.84 0.39
C ALA A 108 -11.88 8.27 1.76
N ALA A 109 -10.99 8.47 2.73
CA ALA A 109 -11.33 8.76 4.12
C ALA A 109 -12.07 10.09 4.26
N ARG A 110 -13.22 10.04 4.91
CA ARG A 110 -14.00 11.22 5.29
C ARG A 110 -13.34 11.92 6.49
N PRO A 111 -13.69 13.19 6.74
CA PRO A 111 -13.15 13.92 7.90
C PRO A 111 -13.41 13.25 9.25
N ASP A 112 -14.50 12.49 9.36
CA ASP A 112 -14.90 11.75 10.55
C ASP A 112 -14.18 10.39 10.72
N GLY A 113 -13.25 10.04 9.81
CA GLY A 113 -12.53 8.77 9.84
C GLY A 113 -13.34 7.58 9.34
N THR A 114 -14.42 7.80 8.60
CA THR A 114 -15.22 6.74 7.98
C THR A 114 -14.99 6.65 6.48
N LEU A 115 -15.39 5.52 5.90
CA LEU A 115 -15.41 5.25 4.48
C LEU A 115 -16.86 5.10 3.99
N ARG A 116 -17.06 5.29 2.69
CA ARG A 116 -18.28 4.91 1.99
C ARG A 116 -17.93 4.32 0.63
N GLU A 117 -18.89 3.72 -0.03
CA GLU A 117 -18.74 3.40 -1.44
C GLU A 117 -18.35 4.66 -2.23
N CYS A 118 -17.25 4.58 -2.95
CA CYS A 118 -16.76 5.68 -3.76
C CYS A 118 -15.78 5.20 -4.83
N SER A 119 -15.66 6.01 -5.85
CA SER A 119 -14.57 5.96 -6.81
C SER A 119 -14.14 7.37 -7.18
N GLY A 120 -12.90 7.53 -7.58
CA GLY A 120 -12.38 8.84 -7.94
C GLY A 120 -10.91 8.78 -8.34
N TRP A 121 -10.34 9.95 -8.50
CA TRP A 121 -8.93 10.12 -8.78
C TRP A 121 -8.23 10.69 -7.55
N THR A 122 -7.02 10.23 -7.28
CA THR A 122 -6.23 10.68 -6.15
C THR A 122 -4.81 11.06 -6.58
N GLU A 123 -4.33 12.15 -6.00
CA GLU A 123 -2.96 12.62 -6.07
C GLU A 123 -2.37 12.68 -4.65
N ILE A 124 -2.88 11.83 -3.75
CA ILE A 124 -2.48 11.86 -2.35
C ILE A 124 -0.97 11.68 -2.20
N PHE A 125 -0.35 12.64 -1.55
CA PHE A 125 1.05 12.63 -1.18
C PHE A 125 1.17 12.55 0.35
N ILE A 126 1.60 11.39 0.84
CA ILE A 126 1.77 11.14 2.27
C ILE A 126 3.24 11.26 2.62
N TYR A 127 3.57 12.18 3.51
CA TYR A 127 4.92 12.45 4.00
C TYR A 127 4.89 12.81 5.50
N PRO A 128 6.03 12.88 6.20
CA PRO A 128 6.07 13.18 7.63
C PRO A 128 5.25 14.41 8.03
N GLY A 129 4.38 14.23 9.02
CA GLY A 129 3.37 15.22 9.43
C GLY A 129 1.95 14.89 8.96
N TYR A 130 1.77 13.94 8.04
CA TYR A 130 0.45 13.45 7.64
C TYR A 130 -0.25 12.76 8.82
N ARG A 131 -1.55 13.04 8.99
CA ARG A 131 -2.40 12.39 10.00
C ARG A 131 -3.26 11.33 9.35
N PHE A 132 -2.95 10.07 9.61
CA PHE A 132 -3.74 8.94 9.12
C PHE A 132 -5.13 8.93 9.77
N LYS A 133 -6.15 8.63 8.98
CA LYS A 133 -7.55 8.60 9.40
C LYS A 133 -8.07 7.17 9.52
N ILE A 134 -7.63 6.29 8.64
CA ILE A 134 -8.08 4.91 8.54
C ILE A 134 -7.01 3.93 8.98
N LEU A 135 -5.80 4.07 8.46
CA LEU A 135 -4.70 3.14 8.63
C LEU A 135 -4.16 3.15 10.07
N ASP A 136 -3.99 1.96 10.66
CA ASP A 136 -3.30 1.75 11.93
C ASP A 136 -1.95 1.04 11.74
N CYS A 137 -1.86 0.10 10.79
CA CYS A 137 -0.66 -0.67 10.51
C CYS A 137 -0.44 -0.84 9.01
N LEU A 138 0.82 -0.97 8.60
CA LEU A 138 1.20 -1.16 7.20
C LEU A 138 2.16 -2.35 7.05
N ILE A 139 1.81 -3.28 6.17
CA ILE A 139 2.71 -4.31 5.67
C ILE A 139 3.17 -3.88 4.28
N THR A 140 4.46 -3.68 4.09
CA THR A 140 5.01 -3.20 2.82
C THR A 140 6.42 -3.72 2.58
N ASN A 141 6.92 -3.53 1.36
CA ASN A 141 8.29 -3.85 0.98
C ASN A 141 9.25 -2.72 1.37
N PHE A 142 10.54 -2.98 1.30
CA PHE A 142 11.54 -1.91 1.31
C PHE A 142 11.42 -1.06 0.05
N HIS A 143 11.60 0.24 0.18
CA HIS A 143 11.46 1.21 -0.90
C HIS A 143 12.78 1.89 -1.24
N LEU A 144 12.87 2.42 -2.47
CA LEU A 144 14.05 3.18 -2.91
C LEU A 144 14.27 4.43 -2.05
N PRO A 145 15.53 4.80 -1.79
CA PRO A 145 15.85 6.13 -1.28
C PRO A 145 15.21 7.22 -2.16
N GLU A 146 14.93 8.36 -1.56
CA GLU A 146 14.36 9.54 -2.25
C GLU A 146 13.02 9.29 -2.98
N SER A 147 12.32 8.21 -2.63
CA SER A 147 11.01 7.90 -3.19
C SER A 147 9.87 8.44 -2.32
N THR A 148 8.73 8.71 -2.95
CA THR A 148 7.49 9.08 -2.23
C THR A 148 7.04 7.98 -1.26
N LEU A 149 7.40 6.73 -1.52
CA LEU A 149 7.01 5.58 -0.71
C LEU A 149 7.80 5.50 0.60
N ILE A 150 9.09 5.84 0.63
CA ILE A 150 9.84 5.90 1.89
C ILE A 150 9.33 7.06 2.76
N MET A 151 8.86 8.15 2.14
CA MET A 151 8.23 9.26 2.87
C MET A 151 6.91 8.83 3.52
N LEU A 152 6.09 8.04 2.83
CA LEU A 152 4.85 7.48 3.37
C LEU A 152 5.12 6.59 4.59
N VAL A 153 6.08 5.67 4.49
CA VAL A 153 6.44 4.79 5.61
C VAL A 153 7.01 5.62 6.78
N SER A 154 7.80 6.65 6.47
CA SER A 154 8.35 7.58 7.48
C SER A 154 7.26 8.42 8.15
N ALA A 155 6.19 8.75 7.44
CA ALA A 155 5.04 9.43 8.03
C ALA A 155 4.33 8.57 9.08
N LEU A 156 4.28 7.25 8.87
CA LEU A 156 3.63 6.31 9.79
C LEU A 156 4.53 5.93 10.97
N ALA A 157 5.76 5.54 10.72
CA ALA A 157 6.64 4.95 11.72
C ALA A 157 7.69 5.92 12.30
N GLY A 158 7.79 7.13 11.76
CA GLY A 158 8.84 8.08 12.10
C GLY A 158 10.10 7.86 11.25
N ARG A 159 10.69 8.97 10.78
CA ARG A 159 11.84 8.96 9.87
C ARG A 159 13.04 8.21 10.45
N GLU A 160 13.39 8.49 11.70
CA GLU A 160 14.56 7.89 12.35
C GLU A 160 14.43 6.38 12.49
N HIS A 161 13.26 5.90 12.93
CA HIS A 161 12.98 4.47 13.04
C HIS A 161 13.07 3.76 11.68
N VAL A 162 12.52 4.38 10.63
CA VAL A 162 12.58 3.83 9.28
C VAL A 162 14.02 3.75 8.79
N LEU A 163 14.80 4.82 8.91
CA LEU A 163 16.20 4.83 8.47
C LEU A 163 17.03 3.79 9.22
N HIS A 164 16.87 3.69 10.54
CA HIS A 164 17.56 2.66 11.34
C HIS A 164 17.17 1.24 10.90
N ALA A 165 15.89 0.98 10.66
CA ALA A 165 15.44 -0.33 10.14
C ALA A 165 16.06 -0.66 8.77
N TYR A 166 16.23 0.34 7.90
CA TYR A 166 16.88 0.16 6.60
C TYR A 166 18.39 -0.11 6.75
N GLU A 167 19.07 0.58 7.66
CA GLU A 167 20.49 0.32 7.97
C GLU A 167 20.68 -1.11 8.46
N GLU A 168 19.87 -1.58 9.40
CA GLU A 168 19.91 -2.95 9.89
C GLU A 168 19.58 -3.95 8.77
N ALA A 169 18.59 -3.68 7.94
CA ALA A 169 18.24 -4.54 6.81
C ALA A 169 19.40 -4.68 5.80
N VAL A 170 20.16 -3.60 5.56
CA VAL A 170 21.35 -3.65 4.70
C VAL A 170 22.46 -4.48 5.34
N LYS A 171 22.74 -4.30 6.64
CA LYS A 171 23.73 -5.09 7.39
C LYS A 171 23.42 -6.59 7.36
N GLU A 172 22.14 -6.93 7.59
CA GLU A 172 21.65 -8.30 7.61
C GLU A 172 21.38 -8.87 6.20
N LYS A 173 21.70 -8.11 5.14
CA LYS A 173 21.53 -8.49 3.73
C LYS A 173 20.10 -8.89 3.37
N TYR A 174 19.12 -8.20 3.94
CA TYR A 174 17.73 -8.36 3.53
C TYR A 174 17.58 -7.99 2.05
N ARG A 175 16.67 -8.69 1.37
CA ARG A 175 16.33 -8.35 -0.01
C ARG A 175 15.57 -7.03 -0.05
N MET A 176 16.10 -6.07 -0.80
CA MET A 176 15.48 -4.79 -1.06
C MET A 176 14.53 -4.91 -2.25
N PHE A 177 13.45 -4.15 -2.24
CA PHE A 177 12.41 -4.15 -3.27
C PHE A 177 11.67 -5.49 -3.45
N SER A 178 10.86 -5.55 -4.51
CA SER A 178 10.10 -6.74 -4.89
C SER A 178 10.95 -7.69 -5.70
N PHE A 179 11.91 -8.34 -5.07
CA PHE A 179 12.91 -9.17 -5.73
C PHE A 179 12.39 -10.52 -6.24
N MET A 180 11.15 -10.60 -6.72
CA MET A 180 10.67 -11.83 -7.37
C MET A 180 11.31 -12.09 -8.74
N PHE A 181 12.10 -11.13 -9.28
CA PHE A 181 12.60 -11.18 -10.65
C PHE A 181 14.09 -11.45 -10.83
N LEU A 182 14.85 -11.58 -9.77
CA LEU A 182 16.30 -11.68 -9.87
C LEU A 182 16.90 -13.00 -9.35
N ASN A 183 16.14 -14.05 -9.31
CA ASN A 183 16.69 -15.38 -9.08
C ASN A 183 16.51 -16.22 -10.34
N ASN A 184 17.47 -16.15 -11.21
CA ASN A 184 17.98 -17.25 -12.01
C ASN A 184 19.37 -17.57 -11.56
#